data_3459a633438036adf234ea1fce738625
#
_entry.id   3459a633438036adf234ea1fce738625
#
_cell.length_a   1.000
_cell.length_b   1.000
_cell.length_c   1.000
_cell.angle_alpha   90.00
_cell.angle_beta   90.00
_cell.angle_gamma   90.00
#
_symmetry.space_group_name_H-M   'P 1'
#
loop_
_entity.id
_entity.type
_entity.pdbx_description
1 polymer ?
#
loop_
_entity_poly.entity_id
_entity_poly.type
_entity_poly.pdbx_seq_one_letter_code
_entity_poly.pdbx_strand_id
1 'polypeptide(L)'
;GLIELKTKSAKTLDTLFTLRPNFENTPVANYEENDRNRVSAFARLYGYDSEKHPGYNSLYITIGSETSPQNNQGFYLEVDDNEQKVNLMHISNTKKSEITAFWNFVDLKKQLFMKHPSTLWIKAETLTQGNITLFKYNSIEFSREPQFMTFLSLIKEGIITYDWRGYTTKSGNYSGKNHGNAWRIKPKMKYKLFGEIEEIKL
;
A
#
# COMPACT_ATOMS: atom_id res chain seq x y z
N GLY A 1 -12.40 -22.18 6.67
CA GLY A 1 -11.74 -21.44 5.63
C GLY A 1 -12.69 -20.41 5.05
N LEU A 2 -12.34 -19.18 5.21
CA LEU A 2 -13.16 -18.09 4.72
C LEU A 2 -12.63 -17.68 3.36
N ILE A 3 -13.52 -17.23 2.48
CA ILE A 3 -13.19 -16.68 1.17
C ILE A 3 -13.24 -15.17 1.29
N GLU A 4 -12.14 -14.48 0.95
CA GLU A 4 -12.11 -13.03 0.86
C GLU A 4 -12.76 -12.58 -0.46
N LEU A 5 -13.66 -11.62 -0.41
CA LEU A 5 -14.26 -11.01 -1.59
C LEU A 5 -13.58 -9.67 -1.90
N LYS A 6 -13.04 -9.54 -3.11
CA LYS A 6 -12.43 -8.31 -3.62
C LYS A 6 -13.20 -7.81 -4.82
N THR A 7 -13.77 -6.61 -4.71
CA THR A 7 -14.43 -5.93 -5.83
C THR A 7 -13.60 -4.73 -6.27
N LYS A 8 -13.52 -4.49 -7.57
CA LYS A 8 -12.78 -3.35 -8.11
C LYS A 8 -13.27 -2.92 -9.49
N SER A 9 -12.90 -1.71 -9.88
CA SER A 9 -12.94 -1.27 -11.29
C SER A 9 -11.74 -1.81 -12.06
N ALA A 10 -11.88 -2.00 -13.36
CA ALA A 10 -10.88 -2.66 -14.21
C ALA A 10 -9.52 -1.94 -14.31
N LYS A 11 -9.42 -0.67 -13.92
CA LYS A 11 -8.25 0.20 -14.17
C LYS A 11 -7.35 0.46 -12.94
N THR A 12 -7.71 -0.05 -11.75
CA THR A 12 -6.96 0.23 -10.51
C THR A 12 -6.06 -0.93 -10.10
N LEU A 13 -5.00 -0.64 -9.32
CA LEU A 13 -4.20 -1.65 -8.66
C LEU A 13 -5.06 -2.47 -7.70
N ASP A 14 -4.79 -3.77 -7.62
CA ASP A 14 -5.45 -4.63 -6.63
C ASP A 14 -4.88 -4.37 -5.24
N THR A 15 -5.74 -4.11 -4.27
CA THR A 15 -5.34 -4.00 -2.87
C THR A 15 -5.18 -5.39 -2.29
N LEU A 16 -3.98 -5.71 -1.84
CA LEU A 16 -3.72 -6.93 -1.10
C LEU A 16 -4.23 -6.78 0.34
N PHE A 17 -3.64 -5.88 1.09
CA PHE A 17 -4.05 -5.59 2.47
C PHE A 17 -3.54 -4.22 2.92
N THR A 18 -4.05 -3.77 4.06
CA THR A 18 -3.54 -2.61 4.78
C THR A 18 -2.76 -3.10 6.00
N LEU A 19 -1.59 -2.54 6.23
CA LEU A 19 -0.81 -2.77 7.43
C LEU A 19 -0.04 -1.50 7.76
N ARG A 20 -0.22 -1.01 8.99
CA ARG A 20 0.52 0.14 9.49
C ARG A 20 2.00 -0.23 9.63
N PRO A 21 2.94 0.63 9.21
CA PRO A 21 4.36 0.41 9.47
C PRO A 21 4.71 0.65 10.93
N ASN A 22 5.83 0.07 11.35
CA ASN A 22 6.53 0.40 12.58
C ASN A 22 7.46 1.60 12.32
N PHE A 23 7.62 2.46 13.34
CA PHE A 23 8.44 3.67 13.28
C PHE A 23 9.57 3.69 14.32
N GLU A 24 9.77 2.62 15.08
CA GLU A 24 10.80 2.56 16.11
C GLU A 24 12.18 2.88 15.53
N ASN A 25 12.95 3.70 16.25
CA ASN A 25 14.30 4.12 15.86
C ASN A 25 14.38 4.81 14.49
N THR A 26 13.32 5.49 14.08
CA THR A 26 13.27 6.26 12.84
C THR A 26 13.11 7.76 13.12
N PRO A 27 13.37 8.64 12.12
CA PRO A 27 13.15 10.08 12.27
C PRO A 27 11.73 10.44 12.72
N VAL A 28 10.73 9.66 12.32
CA VAL A 28 9.33 9.86 12.72
C VAL A 28 9.14 9.64 14.22
N ALA A 29 9.78 8.61 14.80
CA ALA A 29 9.71 8.36 16.25
C ALA A 29 10.35 9.47 17.07
N ASN A 30 11.42 10.07 16.54
CA ASN A 30 12.09 11.20 17.20
C ASN A 30 11.29 12.51 17.08
N TYR A 31 10.47 12.64 16.04
CA TYR A 31 9.62 13.80 15.81
C TYR A 31 8.29 13.72 16.58
N GLU A 32 7.71 12.53 16.70
CA GLU A 32 6.42 12.30 17.34
C GLU A 32 6.48 11.09 18.30
N GLU A 33 6.35 11.37 19.59
CA GLU A 33 6.40 10.35 20.64
C GLU A 33 5.13 9.51 20.68
N ASN A 34 3.98 10.11 20.37
CA ASN A 34 2.70 9.41 20.38
C ASN A 34 2.57 8.51 19.16
N ASP A 35 2.68 7.20 19.40
CA ASP A 35 2.61 6.18 18.36
C ASP A 35 1.34 6.29 17.47
N ARG A 36 0.20 6.66 18.04
CA ARG A 36 -1.06 6.85 17.31
C ARG A 36 -0.96 7.93 16.23
N ASN A 37 -0.14 8.95 16.45
CA ASN A 37 0.00 10.10 15.55
C ASN A 37 1.08 9.91 14.48
N ARG A 38 1.95 8.91 14.60
CA ARG A 38 3.14 8.73 13.76
C ARG A 38 2.84 8.62 12.26
N VAL A 39 1.69 8.05 11.86
CA VAL A 39 1.28 8.01 10.45
C VAL A 39 1.02 9.42 9.90
N SER A 40 0.39 10.29 10.72
CA SER A 40 0.18 11.70 10.36
C SER A 40 1.47 12.50 10.41
N ALA A 41 2.33 12.22 11.41
CA ALA A 41 3.66 12.82 11.53
C ALA A 41 4.54 12.51 10.31
N PHE A 42 4.47 11.29 9.78
CA PHE A 42 5.15 10.91 8.55
C PHE A 42 4.71 11.79 7.36
N ALA A 43 3.39 11.96 7.18
CA ALA A 43 2.88 12.84 6.12
C ALA A 43 3.25 14.32 6.34
N ARG A 44 3.42 14.74 7.61
CA ARG A 44 3.86 16.11 7.93
C ARG A 44 5.34 16.32 7.62
N LEU A 45 6.20 15.33 7.89
CA LEU A 45 7.64 15.39 7.64
C LEU A 45 7.99 15.29 6.14
N TYR A 46 7.32 14.40 5.43
CA TYR A 46 7.69 14.02 4.07
C TYR A 46 6.67 14.43 3.00
N GLY A 47 5.55 15.00 3.41
CA GLY A 47 4.52 15.44 2.50
C GLY A 47 4.87 16.75 1.78
N TYR A 48 4.03 17.10 0.85
CA TYR A 48 4.09 18.34 0.08
C TYR A 48 2.84 19.19 0.35
N ASP A 49 2.93 20.47 0.02
CA ASP A 49 1.80 21.40 0.17
C ASP A 49 0.58 20.91 -0.59
N SER A 50 -0.55 20.81 0.10
CA SER A 50 -1.79 20.34 -0.50
C SER A 50 -2.45 21.44 -1.31
N GLU A 51 -2.54 21.24 -2.63
CA GLU A 51 -3.30 22.15 -3.49
C GLU A 51 -4.81 22.13 -3.19
N LYS A 52 -5.34 20.92 -2.83
CA LYS A 52 -6.77 20.74 -2.57
C LYS A 52 -7.21 21.13 -1.16
N HIS A 53 -6.27 21.18 -0.23
CA HIS A 53 -6.52 21.50 1.18
C HIS A 53 -5.49 22.52 1.67
N PRO A 54 -5.69 23.83 1.44
CA PRO A 54 -4.77 24.87 1.90
C PRO A 54 -4.51 24.77 3.41
N GLY A 55 -3.24 24.89 3.82
CA GLY A 55 -2.84 24.72 5.23
C GLY A 55 -2.53 23.28 5.65
N TYR A 56 -2.63 22.31 4.72
CA TYR A 56 -2.31 20.90 4.96
C TYR A 56 -1.11 20.43 4.14
N ASN A 57 -0.40 19.43 4.63
CA ASN A 57 0.51 18.60 3.85
C ASN A 57 -0.22 17.37 3.33
N SER A 58 -0.04 17.07 2.06
CA SER A 58 -0.51 15.87 1.41
C SER A 58 0.63 14.90 1.17
N LEU A 59 0.35 13.59 1.23
CA LEU A 59 1.25 12.56 0.79
C LEU A 59 0.45 11.50 0.03
N TYR A 60 0.57 11.52 -1.30
CA TYR A 60 -0.07 10.57 -2.22
C TYR A 60 1.00 10.02 -3.14
N ILE A 61 1.61 8.93 -2.73
CA ILE A 61 2.71 8.29 -3.44
C ILE A 61 2.50 6.78 -3.53
N THR A 62 3.00 6.19 -4.62
CA THR A 62 3.14 4.75 -4.79
C THR A 62 4.62 4.40 -4.76
N ILE A 63 5.02 3.56 -3.84
CA ILE A 63 6.42 3.25 -3.52
C ILE A 63 6.72 1.83 -3.97
N GLY A 64 7.69 1.68 -4.84
CA GLY A 64 8.23 0.39 -5.31
C GLY A 64 9.64 0.14 -4.80
N SER A 65 10.36 -0.80 -5.42
CA SER A 65 11.75 -1.16 -5.07
C SER A 65 12.78 -0.09 -5.48
N GLU A 66 12.38 0.87 -6.31
CA GLU A 66 13.24 1.95 -6.77
C GLU A 66 12.47 3.26 -6.70
N THR A 67 13.20 4.38 -6.60
CA THR A 67 12.60 5.71 -6.76
C THR A 67 12.09 5.87 -8.20
N SER A 68 10.91 6.45 -8.35
CA SER A 68 10.29 6.67 -9.67
C SER A 68 9.86 8.12 -9.83
N PRO A 69 9.62 8.58 -11.07
CA PRO A 69 9.07 9.90 -11.34
C PRO A 69 7.73 10.18 -10.64
N GLN A 70 6.92 9.12 -10.42
CA GLN A 70 5.67 9.22 -9.66
C GLN A 70 5.91 9.36 -8.16
N ASN A 71 7.13 9.06 -7.70
CA ASN A 71 7.58 9.18 -6.33
C ASN A 71 8.68 10.23 -6.22
N ASN A 72 8.33 11.49 -6.41
CA ASN A 72 9.26 12.62 -6.33
C ASN A 72 9.82 12.87 -4.93
N GLN A 73 9.42 12.05 -3.94
CA GLN A 73 9.80 12.20 -2.54
C GLN A 73 11.04 11.37 -2.15
N GLY A 74 11.65 10.65 -3.09
CA GLY A 74 12.87 9.87 -2.83
C GLY A 74 12.67 8.56 -2.06
N PHE A 75 11.45 8.03 -2.00
CA PHE A 75 11.16 6.77 -1.29
C PHE A 75 11.35 5.54 -2.15
N TYR A 76 11.78 4.45 -1.53
CA TYR A 76 11.78 3.10 -2.11
C TYR A 76 11.66 2.03 -1.02
N LEU A 77 11.26 0.83 -1.41
CA LEU A 77 11.16 -0.34 -0.55
C LEU A 77 12.43 -1.18 -0.67
N GLU A 78 12.97 -1.59 0.46
CA GLU A 78 14.10 -2.51 0.57
C GLU A 78 13.68 -3.73 1.38
N VAL A 79 13.92 -4.93 0.84
CA VAL A 79 13.69 -6.18 1.57
C VAL A 79 15.00 -6.58 2.22
N ASP A 80 15.05 -6.51 3.55
CA ASP A 80 16.18 -6.93 4.37
C ASP A 80 15.94 -8.34 4.92
N ASP A 81 16.56 -9.32 4.27
CA ASP A 81 16.42 -10.71 4.66
C ASP A 81 17.14 -11.03 5.98
N ASN A 82 18.18 -10.28 6.34
CA ASN A 82 18.93 -10.49 7.58
C ASN A 82 18.13 -10.05 8.80
N GLU A 83 17.58 -8.84 8.73
CA GLU A 83 16.74 -8.27 9.80
C GLU A 83 15.29 -8.73 9.75
N GLN A 84 14.91 -9.53 8.73
CA GLN A 84 13.54 -10.01 8.51
C GLN A 84 12.52 -8.87 8.45
N LYS A 85 12.83 -7.83 7.67
CA LYS A 85 12.03 -6.61 7.53
C LYS A 85 11.89 -6.19 6.08
N VAL A 86 10.81 -5.46 5.79
CA VAL A 86 10.73 -4.60 4.62
C VAL A 86 10.86 -3.16 5.11
N ASN A 87 11.92 -2.49 4.70
CA ASN A 87 12.23 -1.12 5.06
C ASN A 87 11.61 -0.14 4.05
N LEU A 88 11.05 0.95 4.55
CA LEU A 88 10.72 2.12 3.76
C LEU A 88 11.89 3.08 3.84
N MET A 89 12.68 3.10 2.79
CA MET A 89 13.87 3.92 2.65
C MET A 89 13.52 5.28 2.06
N HIS A 90 14.29 6.29 2.45
CA HIS A 90 14.23 7.63 1.88
C HIS A 90 15.63 8.10 1.51
N ILE A 91 15.78 8.61 0.30
CA ILE A 91 17.01 9.27 -0.16
C ILE A 91 16.80 10.77 -0.09
N SER A 92 17.53 11.42 0.81
CA SER A 92 17.52 12.87 0.95
C SER A 92 18.19 13.57 -0.25
N ASN A 93 18.00 14.88 -0.38
CA ASN A 93 18.66 15.71 -1.39
C ASN A 93 20.20 15.65 -1.30
N THR A 94 20.75 15.31 -0.13
CA THR A 94 22.19 15.07 0.08
C THR A 94 22.63 13.67 -0.28
N LYS A 95 21.75 12.86 -0.88
CA LYS A 95 21.95 11.44 -1.23
C LYS A 95 22.23 10.52 -0.04
N LYS A 96 21.88 10.94 1.17
CA LYS A 96 21.91 10.08 2.35
C LYS A 96 20.64 9.25 2.40
N SER A 97 20.80 7.94 2.49
CA SER A 97 19.72 6.98 2.64
C SER A 97 19.45 6.71 4.13
N GLU A 98 18.17 6.65 4.51
CA GLU A 98 17.72 6.37 5.88
C GLU A 98 16.46 5.52 5.89
N ILE A 99 16.26 4.72 6.93
CA ILE A 99 15.02 3.98 7.18
C ILE A 99 14.03 4.94 7.84
N THR A 100 12.88 5.14 7.22
CA THR A 100 11.83 6.05 7.73
C THR A 100 10.65 5.32 8.37
N ALA A 101 10.46 4.06 8.01
CA ALA A 101 9.49 3.14 8.57
C ALA A 101 9.85 1.70 8.16
N PHE A 102 9.24 0.69 8.78
CA PHE A 102 9.47 -0.70 8.39
C PHE A 102 8.29 -1.60 8.75
N TRP A 103 8.26 -2.80 8.17
CA TRP A 103 7.34 -3.88 8.51
C TRP A 103 8.12 -5.15 8.79
N ASN A 104 7.85 -5.82 9.91
CA ASN A 104 8.44 -7.12 10.19
C ASN A 104 7.82 -8.20 9.28
N PHE A 105 8.60 -9.18 8.86
CA PHE A 105 8.11 -10.27 8.02
C PHE A 105 6.99 -11.07 8.68
N VAL A 106 7.04 -11.24 10.00
CA VAL A 106 5.99 -11.92 10.76
C VAL A 106 4.64 -11.24 10.60
N ASP A 107 4.60 -9.91 10.69
CA ASP A 107 3.36 -9.13 10.58
C ASP A 107 2.84 -9.11 9.15
N LEU A 108 3.74 -8.95 8.17
CA LEU A 108 3.42 -9.00 6.75
C LEU A 108 2.83 -10.37 6.36
N LYS A 109 3.49 -11.46 6.79
CA LYS A 109 3.07 -12.84 6.52
C LYS A 109 1.70 -13.10 7.14
N LYS A 110 1.51 -12.76 8.42
CA LYS A 110 0.24 -12.90 9.12
C LYS A 110 -0.88 -12.16 8.40
N GLN A 111 -0.66 -10.91 8.02
CA GLN A 111 -1.66 -10.08 7.36
C GLN A 111 -1.99 -10.58 5.94
N LEU A 112 -0.97 -11.00 5.18
CA LEU A 112 -1.15 -11.57 3.85
C LEU A 112 -2.04 -12.82 3.90
N PHE A 113 -1.73 -13.77 4.76
CA PHE A 113 -2.49 -15.03 4.86
C PHE A 113 -3.87 -14.84 5.45
N MET A 114 -4.03 -13.94 6.43
CA MET A 114 -5.33 -13.60 6.99
C MET A 114 -6.27 -12.99 5.93
N LYS A 115 -5.71 -12.20 5.00
CA LYS A 115 -6.47 -11.51 3.95
C LYS A 115 -6.64 -12.32 2.66
N HIS A 116 -5.88 -13.38 2.50
CA HIS A 116 -5.90 -14.20 1.29
C HIS A 116 -5.81 -15.71 1.58
N PRO A 117 -6.66 -16.26 2.47
CA PRO A 117 -6.72 -17.73 2.61
C PRO A 117 -7.22 -18.38 1.31
N SER A 118 -8.23 -17.77 0.70
CA SER A 118 -8.70 -17.94 -0.68
C SER A 118 -9.42 -16.66 -1.08
N THR A 119 -9.31 -16.25 -2.33
CA THR A 119 -9.85 -14.94 -2.74
C THR A 119 -10.67 -15.06 -4.01
N LEU A 120 -11.87 -14.50 -4.01
CA LEU A 120 -12.68 -14.24 -5.19
C LEU A 120 -12.49 -12.77 -5.62
N TRP A 121 -12.00 -12.60 -6.83
CA TRP A 121 -11.76 -11.31 -7.46
C TRP A 121 -12.89 -11.02 -8.43
N ILE A 122 -13.76 -10.09 -8.06
CA ILE A 122 -14.95 -9.75 -8.84
C ILE A 122 -14.70 -8.45 -9.58
N LYS A 123 -14.71 -8.52 -10.90
CA LYS A 123 -14.61 -7.33 -11.77
C LYS A 123 -16.00 -6.87 -12.15
N ALA A 124 -16.28 -5.60 -11.91
CA ALA A 124 -17.53 -4.97 -12.28
C ALA A 124 -17.27 -3.72 -13.14
N GLU A 125 -18.07 -3.56 -14.16
CA GLU A 125 -18.25 -2.28 -14.86
C GLU A 125 -19.36 -1.50 -14.22
N THR A 126 -19.24 -0.19 -14.20
CA THR A 126 -20.27 0.71 -13.69
C THR A 126 -20.89 1.49 -14.85
N LEU A 127 -22.21 1.54 -14.89
CA LEU A 127 -22.99 2.38 -15.80
C LEU A 127 -23.82 3.34 -14.95
N THR A 128 -23.62 4.64 -15.12
CA THR A 128 -24.41 5.67 -14.43
C THR A 128 -25.47 6.21 -15.38
N GLN A 129 -26.73 6.10 -14.97
CA GLN A 129 -27.90 6.65 -15.68
C GLN A 129 -28.63 7.61 -14.74
N GLY A 130 -28.45 8.91 -14.93
CA GLY A 130 -28.93 9.91 -13.99
C GLY A 130 -28.33 9.72 -12.59
N ASN A 131 -29.18 9.52 -11.60
CA ASN A 131 -28.77 9.29 -10.20
C ASN A 131 -28.61 7.80 -9.83
N ILE A 132 -28.75 6.89 -10.79
CA ILE A 132 -28.69 5.45 -10.56
C ILE A 132 -27.34 4.93 -11.08
N THR A 133 -26.62 4.19 -10.25
CA THR A 133 -25.40 3.46 -10.65
C THR A 133 -25.70 1.97 -10.72
N LEU A 134 -25.57 1.42 -11.92
CA LEU A 134 -25.69 -0.01 -12.19
C LEU A 134 -24.32 -0.67 -12.22
N PHE A 135 -24.24 -1.91 -11.75
CA PHE A 135 -23.03 -2.72 -11.77
C PHE A 135 -23.25 -3.94 -12.65
N LYS A 136 -22.38 -4.09 -13.65
CA LYS A 136 -22.31 -5.30 -14.49
C LYS A 136 -21.09 -6.11 -14.07
N TYR A 137 -21.30 -7.30 -13.55
CA TYR A 137 -20.23 -8.22 -13.19
C TYR A 137 -19.76 -8.95 -14.44
N ASN A 138 -18.49 -8.77 -14.81
CA ASN A 138 -17.96 -9.28 -16.08
C ASN A 138 -17.15 -10.56 -15.91
N SER A 139 -16.46 -10.72 -14.79
CA SER A 139 -15.70 -11.94 -14.51
C SER A 139 -15.48 -12.12 -13.01
N ILE A 140 -15.37 -13.38 -12.62
CA ILE A 140 -14.95 -13.81 -11.29
C ILE A 140 -13.68 -14.65 -11.46
N GLU A 141 -12.63 -14.28 -10.74
CA GLU A 141 -11.39 -15.05 -10.68
C GLU A 141 -11.23 -15.61 -9.26
N PHE A 142 -10.82 -16.86 -9.13
CA PHE A 142 -10.52 -17.50 -7.85
C PHE A 142 -9.02 -17.73 -7.72
N SER A 143 -8.45 -17.38 -6.57
CA SER A 143 -7.07 -17.68 -6.22
C SER A 143 -6.97 -18.35 -4.87
N ARG A 144 -5.98 -19.23 -4.73
CA ARG A 144 -5.62 -19.87 -3.46
C ARG A 144 -4.69 -18.98 -2.64
N GLU A 145 -4.29 -19.45 -1.47
CA GLU A 145 -3.34 -18.78 -0.59
C GLU A 145 -2.00 -18.48 -1.30
N PRO A 146 -1.44 -17.27 -1.19
CA PRO A 146 -0.16 -16.92 -1.79
C PRO A 146 1.01 -17.46 -0.98
N GLN A 147 2.20 -17.49 -1.59
CA GLN A 147 3.44 -17.82 -0.89
C GLN A 147 4.14 -16.54 -0.40
N PHE A 148 4.53 -16.51 0.86
CA PHE A 148 5.15 -15.31 1.46
C PHE A 148 6.50 -14.96 0.83
N MET A 149 7.34 -15.95 0.51
CA MET A 149 8.63 -15.68 -0.15
C MET A 149 8.43 -15.09 -1.55
N THR A 150 7.39 -15.52 -2.26
CA THR A 150 7.01 -14.92 -3.54
C THR A 150 6.56 -13.46 -3.36
N PHE A 151 5.80 -13.15 -2.30
CA PHE A 151 5.40 -11.78 -1.97
C PHE A 151 6.65 -10.89 -1.79
N LEU A 152 7.66 -11.34 -1.06
CA LEU A 152 8.92 -10.59 -0.87
C LEU A 152 9.69 -10.41 -2.18
N SER A 153 9.78 -11.45 -3.01
CA SER A 153 10.42 -11.37 -4.33
C SER A 153 9.74 -10.34 -5.22
N LEU A 154 8.41 -10.30 -5.23
CA LEU A 154 7.64 -9.35 -6.03
C LEU A 154 7.77 -7.90 -5.52
N ILE A 155 8.07 -7.68 -4.23
CA ILE A 155 8.47 -6.36 -3.72
C ILE A 155 9.84 -5.98 -4.32
N LYS A 156 10.85 -6.87 -4.28
CA LYS A 156 12.17 -6.63 -4.88
C LYS A 156 12.09 -6.33 -6.38
N GLU A 157 11.14 -6.94 -7.09
CA GLU A 157 10.87 -6.70 -8.51
C GLU A 157 10.04 -5.42 -8.80
N GLY A 158 9.56 -4.71 -7.79
CA GLY A 158 8.69 -3.53 -7.94
C GLY A 158 7.28 -3.85 -8.51
N ILE A 159 6.87 -5.11 -8.45
CA ILE A 159 5.53 -5.57 -8.86
C ILE A 159 4.51 -5.35 -7.75
N ILE A 160 4.92 -5.61 -6.52
CA ILE A 160 4.17 -5.25 -5.33
C ILE A 160 4.71 -3.92 -4.81
N THR A 161 3.81 -3.00 -4.53
CA THR A 161 4.09 -1.63 -4.12
C THR A 161 3.31 -1.28 -2.86
N TYR A 162 3.74 -0.22 -2.17
CA TYR A 162 3.02 0.34 -1.05
C TYR A 162 2.50 1.74 -1.39
N ASP A 163 1.20 1.95 -1.21
CA ASP A 163 0.57 3.25 -1.38
C ASP A 163 0.50 3.98 -0.05
N TRP A 164 1.04 5.20 -0.03
CA TRP A 164 0.76 6.15 1.04
C TRP A 164 -0.25 7.18 0.55
N ARG A 165 -1.36 7.35 1.27
CA ARG A 165 -2.47 8.20 0.81
C ARG A 165 -3.13 8.93 1.97
N GLY A 166 -2.90 10.23 2.06
CA GLY A 166 -3.51 11.04 3.09
C GLY A 166 -3.04 12.49 3.09
N TYR A 167 -3.62 13.26 3.98
CA TYR A 167 -3.22 14.63 4.26
C TYR A 167 -3.39 14.94 5.74
N THR A 168 -2.60 15.87 6.26
CA THR A 168 -2.63 16.30 7.66
C THR A 168 -2.28 17.78 7.78
N THR A 169 -2.68 18.43 8.88
CA THR A 169 -2.26 19.80 9.20
C THR A 169 -0.74 19.93 9.25
N LYS A 170 -0.21 21.08 8.80
CA LYS A 170 1.23 21.35 8.81
C LYS A 170 1.82 21.52 10.20
N SER A 171 1.02 21.98 11.16
CA SER A 171 1.43 22.21 12.55
C SER A 171 0.25 22.05 13.52
N GLY A 172 0.51 22.13 14.81
CA GLY A 172 -0.51 21.97 15.85
C GLY A 172 -1.07 20.56 15.92
N ASN A 173 -2.31 20.43 16.37
CA ASN A 173 -2.98 19.12 16.48
C ASN A 173 -3.14 18.47 15.10
N TYR A 174 -2.95 17.14 15.05
CA TYR A 174 -3.17 16.41 13.80
C TYR A 174 -4.65 16.40 13.44
N SER A 175 -4.94 16.93 12.26
CA SER A 175 -6.25 16.90 11.63
C SER A 175 -6.06 16.60 10.15
N GLY A 176 -6.98 15.86 9.54
CA GLY A 176 -6.89 15.47 8.13
C GLY A 176 -7.51 14.12 7.89
N LYS A 177 -7.07 13.45 6.83
CA LYS A 177 -7.62 12.16 6.45
C LYS A 177 -6.53 11.20 5.99
N ASN A 178 -6.51 10.01 6.57
CA ASN A 178 -5.78 8.86 6.05
C ASN A 178 -6.76 8.02 5.21
N HIS A 179 -6.48 7.88 3.92
CA HIS A 179 -7.31 7.11 2.99
C HIS A 179 -7.01 5.60 2.99
N GLY A 180 -6.21 5.12 3.94
CA GLY A 180 -5.81 3.73 4.05
C GLY A 180 -4.58 3.43 3.19
N ASN A 181 -3.43 3.42 3.85
CA ASN A 181 -2.17 3.00 3.23
C ASN A 181 -2.20 1.49 2.98
N ALA A 182 -1.78 1.05 1.82
CA ALA A 182 -2.02 -0.32 1.40
C ALA A 182 -0.91 -0.93 0.54
N TRP A 183 -0.66 -2.20 0.74
CA TRP A 183 0.09 -3.05 -0.18
C TRP A 183 -0.76 -3.37 -1.40
N ARG A 184 -0.18 -3.21 -2.59
CA ARG A 184 -0.89 -3.35 -3.85
C ARG A 184 -0.12 -4.17 -4.86
N ILE A 185 -0.85 -4.77 -5.80
CA ILE A 185 -0.27 -5.51 -6.92
C ILE A 185 -0.91 -5.06 -8.23
N LYS A 186 -0.13 -5.06 -9.31
CA LYS A 186 -0.65 -4.85 -10.66
C LYS A 186 -1.61 -5.98 -11.03
N PRO A 187 -2.84 -5.69 -11.52
CA PRO A 187 -3.85 -6.73 -11.79
C PRO A 187 -3.35 -7.86 -12.69
N LYS A 188 -2.62 -7.50 -13.74
CA LYS A 188 -2.06 -8.45 -14.70
C LYS A 188 -0.95 -9.34 -14.12
N MET A 189 -0.43 -9.01 -12.92
CA MET A 189 0.65 -9.73 -12.26
C MET A 189 0.20 -10.57 -11.07
N LYS A 190 -1.11 -10.62 -10.79
CA LYS A 190 -1.67 -11.45 -9.69
C LYS A 190 -1.23 -12.91 -9.77
N TYR A 191 -1.21 -13.49 -10.96
CA TYR A 191 -0.78 -14.87 -11.17
C TYR A 191 0.63 -15.15 -10.64
N LYS A 192 1.51 -14.15 -10.61
CA LYS A 192 2.85 -14.31 -10.04
C LYS A 192 2.82 -14.55 -8.54
N LEU A 193 1.89 -13.90 -7.82
CA LEU A 193 1.75 -14.05 -6.37
C LEU A 193 0.92 -15.28 -5.98
N PHE A 194 -0.18 -15.51 -6.67
CA PHE A 194 -1.17 -16.51 -6.31
C PHE A 194 -1.03 -17.82 -7.10
N GLY A 195 -0.11 -17.88 -8.07
CA GLY A 195 0.01 -19.02 -8.98
C GLY A 195 -1.18 -19.09 -9.95
N GLU A 196 -1.75 -20.27 -10.07
CA GLU A 196 -2.93 -20.49 -10.90
C GLU A 196 -4.14 -19.70 -10.41
N ILE A 197 -4.76 -18.96 -11.31
CA ILE A 197 -5.99 -18.21 -11.07
C ILE A 197 -7.08 -18.83 -11.94
N GLU A 198 -8.08 -19.40 -11.32
CA GLU A 198 -9.20 -20.03 -11.98
C GLU A 198 -10.25 -18.97 -12.37
N GLU A 199 -10.63 -18.91 -13.64
CA GLU A 199 -11.74 -18.05 -14.07
C GLU A 199 -13.07 -18.82 -13.92
N ILE A 200 -13.99 -18.22 -13.15
CA ILE A 200 -15.35 -18.74 -12.97
C ILE A 200 -16.25 -18.00 -13.96
N LYS A 201 -16.80 -18.74 -14.91
CA LYS A 201 -17.80 -18.20 -15.85
C LYS A 201 -19.12 -17.96 -15.13
N LEU A 202 -19.70 -16.79 -15.34
CA LEU A 202 -21.02 -16.41 -14.86
C LEU A 202 -22.11 -16.93 -15.79
#